data_23f7788d22024ef6fe660ecbef49c71d
#
_entry.id   23f7788d22024ef6fe660ecbef49c71d
#
_cell.length_a   1.000
_cell.length_b   1.000
_cell.length_c   1.000
_cell.angle_alpha   90.00
_cell.angle_beta   90.00
_cell.angle_gamma   90.00
#
_symmetry.space_group_name_H-M   'P 1'
#
loop_
_entity.id
_entity.type
_entity.pdbx_description
1 polymer ?
#
loop_
_entity_poly.entity_id
_entity_poly.type
_entity_poly.pdbx_seq_one_letter_code
_entity_poly.pdbx_strand_id
1 'polypeptide(L)'
;MSVIMTARSSGDRKRFEQFASDNPDRMKSIADQAKEHGLIAHRVYGTDDNQVMVVDEWPDEQSFQTFFEKMQGEIGPMMEDAGLSGDLEIKFWHSVESQDKVGWGA
;
A
#
# COMPACT_ATOMS: atom_id res chain seq x y z
N MET A 1 8.40 -6.65 -16.29
CA MET A 1 8.87 -6.94 -14.92
C MET A 1 8.09 -6.09 -13.91
N SER A 2 7.71 -6.70 -12.80
CA SER A 2 6.97 -5.97 -11.76
C SER A 2 7.88 -5.08 -10.93
N VAL A 3 7.26 -4.14 -10.21
CA VAL A 3 7.94 -3.26 -9.26
C VAL A 3 7.29 -3.39 -7.90
N ILE A 4 8.03 -3.12 -6.84
CA ILE A 4 7.49 -2.98 -5.49
C ILE A 4 7.30 -1.50 -5.22
N MET A 5 6.11 -1.14 -4.73
CA MET A 5 5.80 0.21 -4.28
C MET A 5 5.68 0.17 -2.75
N THR A 6 6.32 1.11 -2.08
CA THR A 6 6.12 1.32 -0.66
C THR A 6 5.57 2.72 -0.41
N ALA A 7 4.59 2.81 0.49
CA ALA A 7 4.00 4.09 0.87
C ALA A 7 3.98 4.17 2.40
N ARG A 8 4.78 5.06 2.97
CA ARG A 8 4.95 5.18 4.42
C ARG A 8 4.28 6.44 4.94
N SER A 9 3.61 6.31 6.08
CA SER A 9 2.98 7.40 6.80
C SER A 9 3.12 7.19 8.31
N SER A 10 2.72 8.18 9.10
CA SER A 10 2.72 8.08 10.55
C SER A 10 1.35 7.64 11.05
N GLY A 11 1.33 6.71 12.00
CA GLY A 11 0.08 6.24 12.60
C GLY A 11 0.30 5.03 13.47
N ASP A 12 -0.70 4.76 14.32
CA ASP A 12 -0.70 3.60 15.20
C ASP A 12 -1.21 2.37 14.44
N ARG A 13 -0.40 1.32 14.34
CA ARG A 13 -0.78 0.10 13.62
C ARG A 13 -2.02 -0.57 14.19
N LYS A 14 -2.23 -0.53 15.49
CA LYS A 14 -3.41 -1.13 16.13
C LYS A 14 -4.67 -0.34 15.81
N ARG A 15 -4.56 0.98 15.76
CA ARG A 15 -5.67 1.84 15.36
C ARG A 15 -6.03 1.59 13.89
N PHE A 16 -5.03 1.42 13.04
CA PHE A 16 -5.26 1.08 11.63
C PHE A 16 -5.96 -0.29 11.51
N GLU A 17 -5.50 -1.30 12.25
CA GLU A 17 -6.13 -2.62 12.27
C GLU A 17 -7.60 -2.53 12.68
N GLN A 18 -7.89 -1.74 13.73
CA GLN A 18 -9.26 -1.56 14.21
C GLN A 18 -10.11 -0.86 13.14
N PHE A 19 -9.58 0.17 12.52
CA PHE A 19 -10.27 0.86 11.43
C PHE A 19 -10.60 -0.09 10.28
N ALA A 20 -9.65 -0.90 9.85
CA ALA A 20 -9.85 -1.86 8.76
C ALA A 20 -10.91 -2.92 9.14
N SER A 21 -10.89 -3.38 10.39
CA SER A 21 -11.88 -4.33 10.90
C SER A 21 -13.29 -3.72 10.95
N ASP A 22 -13.38 -2.44 11.28
CA ASP A 22 -14.67 -1.73 11.38
C ASP A 22 -15.20 -1.28 10.01
N ASN A 23 -14.36 -1.23 8.98
CA ASN A 23 -14.70 -0.72 7.66
C ASN A 23 -14.29 -1.69 6.54
N PRO A 24 -14.72 -2.97 6.60
CA PRO A 24 -14.27 -3.98 5.64
C PRO A 24 -14.70 -3.67 4.21
N ASP A 25 -15.88 -3.13 4.00
CA ASP A 25 -16.39 -2.81 2.66
C ASP A 25 -15.61 -1.68 2.01
N ARG A 26 -15.24 -0.68 2.82
CA ARG A 26 -14.44 0.47 2.33
C ARG A 26 -13.05 0.02 1.92
N MET A 27 -12.42 -0.83 2.74
CA MET A 27 -11.10 -1.38 2.43
C MET A 27 -11.14 -2.27 1.20
N LYS A 28 -12.18 -3.12 1.10
CA LYS A 28 -12.35 -4.01 -0.04
C LYS A 28 -12.58 -3.23 -1.34
N SER A 29 -13.37 -2.16 -1.30
CA SER A 29 -13.66 -1.34 -2.48
C SER A 29 -12.39 -0.75 -3.07
N ILE A 30 -11.52 -0.21 -2.22
CA ILE A 30 -10.24 0.36 -2.68
C ILE A 30 -9.35 -0.75 -3.27
N ALA A 31 -9.27 -1.90 -2.61
CA ALA A 31 -8.48 -3.04 -3.08
C ALA A 31 -8.98 -3.57 -4.43
N ASP A 32 -10.30 -3.63 -4.61
CA ASP A 32 -10.89 -4.10 -5.86
C ASP A 32 -10.56 -3.15 -7.02
N GLN A 33 -10.59 -1.83 -6.78
CA GLN A 33 -10.18 -0.84 -7.78
C GLN A 33 -8.70 -0.96 -8.11
N ALA A 34 -7.86 -1.20 -7.11
CA ALA A 34 -6.44 -1.42 -7.33
C ALA A 34 -6.19 -2.66 -8.21
N LYS A 35 -6.92 -3.74 -7.97
CA LYS A 35 -6.84 -4.95 -8.81
C LYS A 35 -7.20 -4.68 -10.25
N GLU A 36 -8.22 -3.87 -10.49
CA GLU A 36 -8.63 -3.49 -11.84
C GLU A 36 -7.53 -2.72 -12.58
N HIS A 37 -6.66 -2.04 -11.84
CA HIS A 37 -5.51 -1.32 -12.39
C HIS A 37 -4.23 -2.15 -12.42
N GLY A 38 -4.30 -3.43 -12.07
CA GLY A 38 -3.19 -4.36 -12.22
C GLY A 38 -2.46 -4.72 -10.94
N LEU A 39 -2.96 -4.32 -9.76
CA LEU A 39 -2.32 -4.70 -8.49
C LEU A 39 -2.13 -6.22 -8.41
N ILE A 40 -0.90 -6.64 -8.13
CA ILE A 40 -0.52 -8.05 -8.03
C ILE A 40 -0.57 -8.52 -6.57
N ALA A 41 -0.05 -7.73 -5.65
CA ALA A 41 -0.01 -8.06 -4.23
C ALA A 41 -0.06 -6.79 -3.40
N HIS A 42 -0.62 -6.88 -2.18
CA HIS A 42 -0.80 -5.76 -1.28
C HIS A 42 -0.78 -6.23 0.16
N ARG A 43 0.02 -5.55 0.99
CA ARG A 43 0.00 -5.73 2.44
C ARG A 43 0.29 -4.43 3.13
N VAL A 44 -0.17 -4.33 4.38
CA VAL A 44 0.12 -3.19 5.25
C VAL A 44 0.90 -3.70 6.45
N TYR A 45 1.96 -3.00 6.79
CA TYR A 45 2.81 -3.29 7.94
C TYR A 45 2.88 -2.08 8.85
N GLY A 46 3.12 -2.30 10.12
CA GLY A 46 3.30 -1.21 11.08
C GLY A 46 4.42 -1.51 12.05
N THR A 47 4.97 -0.45 12.63
CA THR A 47 5.99 -0.54 13.67
C THR A 47 5.38 -0.22 15.03
N ASP A 48 6.16 -0.45 16.11
CA ASP A 48 5.72 -0.08 17.45
C ASP A 48 5.97 1.40 17.75
N ASP A 49 6.67 2.12 16.88
CA ASP A 49 6.95 3.55 17.02
C ASP A 49 6.13 4.40 16.05
N ASN A 50 4.90 3.98 15.78
CA ASN A 50 3.89 4.76 15.05
C ASN A 50 4.23 5.03 13.58
N GLN A 51 4.73 4.04 12.89
CA GLN A 51 4.88 4.07 11.44
C GLN A 51 4.00 3.00 10.79
N VAL A 52 3.37 3.34 9.68
CA VAL A 52 2.57 2.41 8.87
C VAL A 52 3.09 2.45 7.44
N MET A 53 3.28 1.29 6.85
CA MET A 53 3.79 1.18 5.49
C MET A 53 2.92 0.22 4.67
N VAL A 54 2.49 0.69 3.51
CA VAL A 54 1.87 -0.15 2.49
C VAL A 54 2.99 -0.72 1.62
N VAL A 55 2.91 -2.00 1.32
CA VAL A 55 3.83 -2.68 0.39
C VAL A 55 2.99 -3.32 -0.70
N ASP A 56 3.18 -2.87 -1.93
CA ASP A 56 2.45 -3.36 -3.09
C ASP A 56 3.41 -3.90 -4.15
N GLU A 57 2.92 -4.87 -4.90
CA GLU A 57 3.55 -5.26 -6.15
C GLU A 57 2.64 -4.83 -7.31
N TRP A 58 3.20 -4.10 -8.27
CA TRP A 58 2.50 -3.60 -9.46
C TRP A 58 3.23 -4.03 -10.73
N PRO A 59 2.54 -4.16 -11.87
CA PRO A 59 3.22 -4.47 -13.14
C PRO A 59 4.29 -3.44 -13.50
N ASP A 60 4.02 -2.16 -13.20
CA ASP A 60 4.92 -1.04 -13.45
C ASP A 60 4.51 0.17 -12.60
N GLU A 61 5.33 1.21 -12.60
CA GLU A 61 5.05 2.43 -11.83
C GLU A 61 3.81 3.16 -12.34
N GLN A 62 3.60 3.15 -13.66
CA GLN A 62 2.48 3.87 -14.27
C GLN A 62 1.12 3.30 -13.83
N SER A 63 1.02 1.98 -13.69
CA SER A 63 -0.21 1.34 -13.22
C SER A 63 -0.60 1.85 -11.82
N PHE A 64 0.35 1.95 -10.90
CA PHE A 64 0.09 2.53 -9.59
C PHE A 64 -0.30 4.00 -9.69
N GLN A 65 0.43 4.79 -10.48
CA GLN A 65 0.17 6.23 -10.59
C GLN A 65 -1.22 6.50 -11.14
N THR A 66 -1.64 5.77 -12.15
CA THR A 66 -2.98 5.89 -12.71
C THR A 66 -4.06 5.56 -11.68
N PHE A 67 -3.88 4.46 -10.94
CA PHE A 67 -4.78 4.08 -9.86
C PHE A 67 -4.84 5.17 -8.78
N PHE A 68 -3.67 5.63 -8.32
CA PHE A 68 -3.59 6.58 -7.22
C PHE A 68 -4.24 7.92 -7.58
N GLU A 69 -4.00 8.42 -8.78
CA GLU A 69 -4.64 9.65 -9.27
C GLU A 69 -6.17 9.52 -9.29
N LYS A 70 -6.66 8.39 -9.78
CA LYS A 70 -8.10 8.15 -9.86
C LYS A 70 -8.74 8.04 -8.48
N MET A 71 -8.03 7.45 -7.51
CA MET A 71 -8.60 7.10 -6.22
C MET A 71 -8.22 8.06 -5.08
N GLN A 72 -7.50 9.14 -5.36
CA GLN A 72 -7.09 10.10 -4.32
C GLN A 72 -8.26 10.61 -3.47
N GLY A 73 -9.41 10.86 -4.11
CA GLY A 73 -10.60 11.33 -3.41
C GLY A 73 -11.17 10.35 -2.40
N GLU A 74 -10.80 9.09 -2.48
CA GLU A 74 -11.23 8.04 -1.54
C GLU A 74 -10.10 7.62 -0.60
N ILE A 75 -8.88 7.52 -1.12
CA ILE A 75 -7.71 7.09 -0.33
C ILE A 75 -7.34 8.13 0.72
N GLY A 76 -7.29 9.41 0.36
CA GLY A 76 -6.95 10.48 1.28
C GLY A 76 -7.85 10.51 2.51
N PRO A 77 -9.19 10.63 2.33
CA PRO A 77 -10.11 10.58 3.46
C PRO A 77 -10.05 9.27 4.26
N MET A 78 -9.84 8.14 3.60
CA MET A 78 -9.70 6.85 4.30
C MET A 78 -8.47 6.86 5.21
N MET A 79 -7.34 7.34 4.73
CA MET A 79 -6.11 7.43 5.53
C MET A 79 -6.30 8.35 6.73
N GLU A 80 -6.93 9.49 6.54
CA GLU A 80 -7.24 10.43 7.61
C GLU A 80 -8.14 9.79 8.67
N ASP A 81 -9.21 9.14 8.24
CA ASP A 81 -10.15 8.46 9.14
C ASP A 81 -9.48 7.29 9.89
N ALA A 82 -8.51 6.64 9.26
CA ALA A 82 -7.74 5.55 9.87
C ALA A 82 -6.66 6.05 10.86
N GLY A 83 -6.51 7.37 11.00
CA GLY A 83 -5.53 7.97 11.90
C GLY A 83 -4.13 8.05 11.34
N LEU A 84 -3.98 7.96 10.02
CA LEU A 84 -2.69 8.13 9.37
C LEU A 84 -2.45 9.60 9.08
N SER A 85 -1.23 10.08 9.28
CA SER A 85 -0.88 11.49 9.14
C SER A 85 0.53 11.65 8.58
N GLY A 86 0.89 12.89 8.31
CA GLY A 86 2.16 13.24 7.71
C GLY A 86 2.16 13.07 6.21
N ASP A 87 3.26 13.40 5.59
CA ASP A 87 3.42 13.25 4.15
C ASP A 87 3.56 11.78 3.80
N LEU A 88 2.82 11.35 2.78
CA LEU A 88 2.91 9.99 2.29
C LEU A 88 4.21 9.84 1.50
N GLU A 89 5.12 9.04 2.01
CA GLU A 89 6.42 8.80 1.37
C GLU A 89 6.32 7.59 0.46
N ILE A 90 6.24 7.84 -0.84
CA ILE A 90 6.08 6.80 -1.86
C ILE A 90 7.43 6.53 -2.53
N LYS A 91 7.81 5.26 -2.62
CA LYS A 91 9.02 4.81 -3.31
C LYS A 91 8.73 3.60 -4.18
N PHE A 92 9.47 3.48 -5.26
CA PHE A 92 9.44 2.31 -6.14
C PHE A 92 10.77 1.59 -6.08
N TRP A 93 10.70 0.26 -6.02
CA TRP A 93 11.86 -0.61 -5.85
C TRP A 93 11.88 -1.63 -6.99
N HIS A 94 13.03 -1.81 -7.59
CA HIS A 94 13.23 -2.77 -8.67
C HIS A 94 14.04 -3.94 -8.16
N SER A 95 13.72 -5.15 -8.63
CA SER A 95 14.45 -6.34 -8.25
C SER A 95 15.92 -6.22 -8.64
N VAL A 96 16.80 -6.62 -7.74
CA VAL A 96 18.24 -6.71 -8.01
C VAL A 96 18.57 -8.17 -8.26
N GLU A 97 19.23 -8.46 -9.38
CA GLU A 97 19.69 -9.81 -9.68
C GLU A 97 20.87 -10.15 -8.77
N SER A 98 20.72 -11.23 -8.00
CA SER A 98 21.74 -11.69 -7.08
C SER A 98 21.60 -13.19 -6.84
N GLN A 99 22.65 -13.81 -6.30
CA GLN A 99 22.68 -15.26 -6.07
C GLN A 99 22.06 -15.68 -4.75
N ASP A 100 21.64 -14.70 -3.94
CA ASP A 100 21.10 -14.93 -2.61
C ASP A 100 19.57 -14.91 -2.54
N LYS A 101 18.90 -15.08 -3.68
CA LYS A 101 17.43 -15.10 -3.73
C LYS A 101 16.88 -16.29 -2.96
N VAL A 102 15.92 -16.03 -2.06
CA VAL A 102 15.20 -17.05 -1.30
C VAL A 102 13.74 -16.63 -1.16
N GLY A 103 12.80 -17.51 -1.48
CA GLY A 103 11.38 -17.24 -1.35
C GLY A 103 10.84 -16.31 -2.45
N TRP A 104 9.60 -15.87 -2.30
CA TRP A 104 8.87 -14.98 -3.23
C TRP A 104 9.00 -15.37 -4.71
N GLY A 105 9.00 -16.67 -5.03
CA GLY A 105 9.12 -17.14 -6.40
C GLY A 105 10.52 -17.02 -6.98
N ALA A 106 11.52 -16.94 -6.14
CA ALA A 106 12.94 -16.85 -6.56
C ALA A 106 13.39 -18.08 -7.31
#